data_dc3d655f751acc9d217127d067d0c810
#
_entry.id   dc3d655f751acc9d217127d067d0c810
#
_cell.length_a   1.000
_cell.length_b   1.000
_cell.length_c   1.000
_cell.angle_alpha   90.00
_cell.angle_beta   90.00
_cell.angle_gamma   90.00
#
_symmetry.space_group_name_H-M   'P 1'
#
loop_
_entity.id
_entity.type
_entity.pdbx_description
1 polymer ?
#
loop_
_entity_poly.entity_id
_entity_poly.type
_entity_poly.pdbx_seq_one_letter_code
_entity_poly.pdbx_strand_id
1 'polypeptide(L)'
;QVNRAVWEYADDFPGIAQGPVKSNPNWSGWETVDGNVVRSPSPNSYLQFQVRFLQPGVKLEQLVFEYFSPPSSGQMRAEISPNVVDAGAETEFAMSMQTRRLEGRSDTGYRFVEVLTSAEVAGVDSVKVDDELVLHTVRVESGRGFEVNLWKRVIADGSFLQVFFRAKVFVDGTRFEVRTAERRSTAEVAESDTVFQYAQEADVDLQLPSSGLTVRLSAQNAPLLDDVVPARQVLTPNGDGVNDVFEVAYSLLKLTQPAPVFFEIY
;
A
#
# COMPACT_ATOMS: atom_id res chain seq x y z
N GLN A 1 -9.63 -20.64 13.60
CA GLN A 1 -10.16 -21.09 14.90
C GLN A 1 -9.62 -22.49 15.14
N VAL A 2 -8.60 -22.64 15.96
CA VAL A 2 -8.36 -23.93 16.61
C VAL A 2 -9.61 -24.15 17.44
N ASN A 3 -10.40 -25.13 17.06
CA ASN A 3 -11.63 -25.41 17.77
C ASN A 3 -11.25 -25.92 19.17
N ARG A 4 -11.27 -25.05 20.16
CA ARG A 4 -10.89 -25.33 21.54
C ARG A 4 -11.64 -26.55 22.08
N ALA A 5 -12.86 -26.78 21.57
CA ALA A 5 -13.69 -27.92 21.94
C ALA A 5 -13.05 -29.29 21.62
N VAL A 6 -12.30 -29.42 20.52
CA VAL A 6 -11.65 -30.69 20.18
C VAL A 6 -10.44 -30.97 21.09
N TRP A 7 -9.79 -29.92 21.57
CA TRP A 7 -8.64 -30.05 22.48
C TRP A 7 -9.07 -30.39 23.92
N GLU A 8 -10.18 -29.83 24.37
CA GLU A 8 -10.73 -30.10 25.72
C GLU A 8 -11.30 -31.53 25.84
N TYR A 9 -11.73 -32.14 24.74
CA TYR A 9 -12.27 -33.51 24.72
C TYR A 9 -11.20 -34.59 24.46
N ALA A 10 -9.96 -34.23 24.18
CA ALA A 10 -8.90 -35.20 23.86
C ALA A 10 -8.57 -36.12 25.04
N ASP A 11 -8.70 -35.62 26.27
CA ASP A 11 -8.45 -36.41 27.50
C ASP A 11 -9.63 -37.33 27.84
N ASP A 12 -10.88 -36.96 27.45
CA ASP A 12 -12.09 -37.72 27.72
C ASP A 12 -12.36 -38.83 26.69
N PHE A 13 -11.72 -38.75 25.51
CA PHE A 13 -11.89 -39.69 24.41
C PHE A 13 -10.53 -40.25 23.95
N PRO A 14 -9.98 -41.23 24.68
CA PRO A 14 -8.72 -41.87 24.27
C PRO A 14 -8.86 -42.54 22.89
N GLY A 15 -8.07 -42.09 21.95
CA GLY A 15 -8.10 -42.56 20.54
C GLY A 15 -8.47 -41.47 19.53
N ILE A 16 -8.85 -40.27 20.00
CA ILE A 16 -9.01 -39.11 19.13
C ILE A 16 -7.63 -38.45 18.95
N ALA A 17 -7.08 -38.60 17.75
CA ALA A 17 -5.86 -37.90 17.37
C ALA A 17 -6.22 -36.57 16.71
N GLN A 18 -5.47 -35.52 17.04
CA GLN A 18 -5.58 -34.25 16.32
C GLN A 18 -5.27 -34.50 14.85
N GLY A 19 -6.21 -34.21 13.97
CA GLY A 19 -6.00 -34.22 12.54
C GLY A 19 -4.99 -33.15 12.09
N PRO A 20 -4.53 -33.21 10.84
CA PRO A 20 -3.62 -32.19 10.31
C PRO A 20 -4.26 -30.79 10.43
N VAL A 21 -3.48 -29.86 10.97
CA VAL A 21 -3.89 -28.45 11.04
C VAL A 21 -4.01 -27.93 9.61
N LYS A 22 -5.23 -27.61 9.19
CA LYS A 22 -5.49 -26.95 7.91
C LYS A 22 -5.68 -25.47 8.15
N SER A 23 -4.98 -24.66 7.37
CA SER A 23 -5.24 -23.22 7.37
C SER A 23 -6.67 -22.96 6.87
N ASN A 24 -7.39 -22.10 7.59
CA ASN A 24 -8.71 -21.67 7.16
C ASN A 24 -8.55 -20.69 5.99
N PRO A 25 -9.11 -20.98 4.79
CA PRO A 25 -8.95 -20.12 3.63
C PRO A 25 -9.58 -18.72 3.81
N ASN A 26 -10.41 -18.54 4.83
CA ASN A 26 -11.01 -17.23 5.15
C ASN A 26 -10.14 -16.35 6.05
N TRP A 27 -8.97 -16.84 6.46
CA TRP A 27 -7.99 -16.03 7.21
C TRP A 27 -6.94 -15.49 6.27
N SER A 28 -6.58 -14.23 6.46
CA SER A 28 -5.39 -13.65 5.83
C SER A 28 -4.11 -14.31 6.36
N GLY A 29 -3.02 -14.17 5.65
CA GLY A 29 -1.70 -14.52 6.17
C GLY A 29 -1.34 -13.73 7.44
N TRP A 30 -0.29 -14.18 8.13
CA TRP A 30 0.28 -13.42 9.23
C TRP A 30 1.03 -12.20 8.70
N GLU A 31 0.74 -11.05 9.27
CA GLU A 31 1.47 -9.82 9.01
C GLU A 31 2.15 -9.32 10.27
N THR A 32 3.35 -8.76 10.11
CA THR A 32 4.06 -8.12 11.22
C THR A 32 3.46 -6.74 11.43
N VAL A 33 3.09 -6.43 12.68
CA VAL A 33 2.65 -5.09 13.05
C VAL A 33 3.87 -4.19 13.14
N ASP A 34 3.92 -3.18 12.29
CA ASP A 34 4.92 -2.13 12.28
C ASP A 34 4.23 -0.79 12.60
N GLY A 35 4.82 -0.01 13.50
CA GLY A 35 4.34 1.34 13.82
C GLY A 35 2.94 1.43 14.42
N ASN A 36 2.49 0.44 15.19
CA ASN A 36 1.18 0.42 15.85
C ASN A 36 -0.05 0.31 14.92
N VAL A 37 0.13 0.09 13.63
CA VAL A 37 -0.98 -0.10 12.69
C VAL A 37 -1.16 -1.57 12.37
N VAL A 38 -2.36 -2.09 12.62
CA VAL A 38 -2.77 -3.45 12.20
C VAL A 38 -3.31 -3.35 10.78
N ARG A 39 -2.58 -3.93 9.82
CA ARG A 39 -2.92 -3.90 8.39
C ARG A 39 -3.73 -5.11 7.93
N SER A 40 -4.16 -5.95 8.87
CA SER A 40 -5.03 -7.09 8.55
C SER A 40 -6.23 -6.66 7.73
N PRO A 41 -6.67 -7.50 6.79
CA PRO A 41 -7.85 -7.22 5.98
C PRO A 41 -9.04 -6.80 6.82
N SER A 42 -9.66 -5.68 6.47
CA SER A 42 -10.80 -5.10 7.18
C SER A 42 -11.96 -4.86 6.19
N PRO A 43 -13.20 -5.03 6.59
CA PRO A 43 -13.70 -5.38 7.90
C PRO A 43 -13.78 -6.89 8.13
N ASN A 44 -13.29 -7.36 9.25
CA ASN A 44 -13.44 -8.74 9.68
C ASN A 44 -13.95 -8.81 11.12
N SER A 45 -14.72 -9.87 11.43
CA SER A 45 -15.30 -10.06 12.78
C SER A 45 -14.30 -10.60 13.79
N TYR A 46 -13.15 -11.09 13.33
CA TYR A 46 -12.16 -11.74 14.18
C TYR A 46 -10.77 -11.26 13.83
N LEU A 47 -10.00 -10.98 14.85
CA LEU A 47 -8.57 -10.65 14.79
C LEU A 47 -7.81 -11.69 15.62
N GLN A 48 -6.75 -12.25 15.04
CA GLN A 48 -5.81 -13.11 15.76
C GLN A 48 -4.46 -12.39 15.81
N PHE A 49 -3.85 -12.37 16.99
CA PHE A 49 -2.53 -11.80 17.17
C PHE A 49 -1.57 -12.79 17.83
N GLN A 50 -0.30 -12.66 17.54
CA GLN A 50 0.78 -13.43 18.15
C GLN A 50 1.85 -12.47 18.64
N VAL A 51 2.22 -12.59 19.91
CA VAL A 51 3.35 -11.87 20.51
C VAL A 51 4.50 -12.86 20.67
N ARG A 52 5.66 -12.53 20.10
CA ARG A 52 6.87 -13.34 20.24
C ARG A 52 7.89 -12.57 21.06
N PHE A 53 8.24 -13.07 22.23
CA PHE A 53 9.30 -12.52 23.05
C PHE A 53 10.66 -13.07 22.58
N LEU A 54 11.57 -12.19 22.26
CA LEU A 54 12.91 -12.55 21.77
C LEU A 54 13.94 -12.67 22.91
N GLN A 55 13.57 -12.16 24.12
CA GLN A 55 14.44 -12.21 25.28
C GLN A 55 13.70 -12.78 26.50
N PRO A 56 14.39 -13.54 27.36
CA PRO A 56 13.80 -14.02 28.61
C PRO A 56 13.54 -12.85 29.57
N GLY A 57 12.50 -13.00 30.40
CA GLY A 57 12.16 -12.01 31.44
C GLY A 57 11.32 -10.82 30.96
N VAL A 58 11.03 -10.70 29.67
CA VAL A 58 10.11 -9.70 29.15
C VAL A 58 8.68 -10.08 29.52
N LYS A 59 7.90 -9.10 29.97
CA LYS A 59 6.48 -9.25 30.30
C LYS A 59 5.66 -8.28 29.44
N LEU A 60 4.53 -8.77 28.95
CA LEU A 60 3.50 -7.93 28.36
C LEU A 60 2.47 -7.62 29.44
N GLU A 61 2.35 -6.37 29.85
CA GLU A 61 1.39 -5.97 30.90
C GLU A 61 0.02 -5.65 30.30
N GLN A 62 0.01 -5.02 29.12
CA GLN A 62 -1.23 -4.62 28.47
C GLN A 62 -1.08 -4.63 26.95
N LEU A 63 -2.15 -5.01 26.26
CA LEU A 63 -2.29 -4.88 24.83
C LEU A 63 -3.65 -4.23 24.57
N VAL A 64 -3.63 -3.07 23.90
CA VAL A 64 -4.84 -2.29 23.59
C VAL A 64 -5.02 -2.28 22.09
N PHE A 65 -6.23 -2.57 21.62
CA PHE A 65 -6.62 -2.43 20.22
C PHE A 65 -7.68 -1.34 20.11
N GLU A 66 -7.40 -0.38 19.25
CA GLU A 66 -8.41 0.55 18.78
C GLU A 66 -9.00 0.03 17.47
N TYR A 67 -10.32 0.04 17.37
CA TYR A 67 -11.01 -0.39 16.18
C TYR A 67 -12.16 0.56 15.85
N PHE A 68 -12.45 0.68 14.57
CA PHE A 68 -13.51 1.53 14.06
C PHE A 68 -14.49 0.71 13.23
N SER A 69 -15.75 1.10 13.25
CA SER A 69 -16.67 0.67 12.18
C SER A 69 -16.24 1.36 10.89
N PRO A 70 -15.94 0.62 9.81
CA PRO A 70 -15.52 1.26 8.57
C PRO A 70 -16.56 2.26 8.09
N PRO A 71 -16.17 3.49 7.75
CA PRO A 71 -17.14 4.52 7.34
C PRO A 71 -17.75 4.23 5.97
N SER A 72 -17.06 3.46 5.15
CA SER A 72 -17.40 3.36 3.74
C SER A 72 -18.16 2.10 3.40
N SER A 73 -17.75 0.92 3.80
CA SER A 73 -18.41 -0.27 3.31
C SER A 73 -17.95 -1.57 3.94
N GLY A 74 -18.58 -2.66 3.54
CA GLY A 74 -18.24 -4.00 3.96
C GLY A 74 -16.82 -4.40 3.58
N GLN A 75 -16.52 -4.53 2.30
CA GLN A 75 -15.20 -4.90 1.80
C GLN A 75 -14.74 -3.93 0.74
N MET A 76 -13.46 -3.59 0.79
CA MET A 76 -12.79 -2.89 -0.28
C MET A 76 -11.66 -3.77 -0.78
N ARG A 77 -11.63 -3.99 -2.08
CA ARG A 77 -10.61 -4.76 -2.77
C ARG A 77 -9.91 -3.87 -3.78
N ALA A 78 -8.63 -4.09 -3.99
CA ALA A 78 -7.87 -3.31 -4.97
C ALA A 78 -6.75 -4.14 -5.58
N GLU A 79 -6.37 -3.71 -6.78
CA GLU A 79 -5.20 -4.16 -7.51
C GLU A 79 -4.57 -3.04 -8.31
N ILE A 80 -3.32 -3.23 -8.70
CA ILE A 80 -2.58 -2.30 -9.56
C ILE A 80 -2.06 -3.00 -10.81
N SER A 81 -2.17 -2.35 -11.95
CA SER A 81 -1.61 -2.82 -13.22
C SER A 81 -0.89 -1.67 -13.93
N PRO A 82 0.26 -1.93 -14.57
CA PRO A 82 1.01 -3.19 -14.58
C PRO A 82 1.65 -3.49 -13.24
N ASN A 83 1.90 -4.78 -12.95
CA ASN A 83 2.58 -5.22 -11.73
C ASN A 83 4.06 -5.57 -11.95
N VAL A 84 4.55 -5.41 -13.18
CA VAL A 84 5.98 -5.53 -13.54
C VAL A 84 6.34 -4.36 -14.44
N VAL A 85 7.38 -3.61 -14.07
CA VAL A 85 7.81 -2.40 -14.77
C VAL A 85 9.33 -2.32 -14.84
N ASP A 86 9.85 -1.48 -15.75
CA ASP A 86 11.27 -1.19 -15.79
C ASP A 86 11.65 -0.17 -14.71
N ALA A 87 12.81 -0.39 -14.09
CA ALA A 87 13.28 0.47 -13.01
C ALA A 87 13.48 1.91 -13.49
N GLY A 88 12.89 2.88 -12.78
CA GLY A 88 13.03 4.30 -13.07
C GLY A 88 12.28 4.79 -14.33
N ALA A 89 11.66 3.90 -15.11
CA ALA A 89 10.85 4.30 -16.24
C ALA A 89 9.51 4.91 -15.77
N GLU A 90 9.11 6.01 -16.38
CA GLU A 90 7.77 6.57 -16.17
C GLU A 90 6.73 5.61 -16.78
N THR A 91 5.90 5.05 -15.96
CA THR A 91 4.92 4.04 -16.32
C THR A 91 3.51 4.53 -16.00
N GLU A 92 2.58 4.26 -16.90
CA GLU A 92 1.15 4.48 -16.67
C GLU A 92 0.59 3.30 -15.86
N PHE A 93 -0.05 3.61 -14.76
CA PHE A 93 -0.69 2.65 -13.86
C PHE A 93 -2.20 2.84 -13.84
N ALA A 94 -2.91 1.73 -13.69
CA ALA A 94 -4.31 1.69 -13.32
C ALA A 94 -4.43 1.06 -11.92
N MET A 95 -4.95 1.82 -10.96
CA MET A 95 -5.38 1.31 -9.68
C MET A 95 -6.87 1.03 -9.77
N SER A 96 -7.24 -0.25 -9.71
CA SER A 96 -8.63 -0.69 -9.76
C SER A 96 -9.12 -1.07 -8.38
N MET A 97 -10.30 -0.60 -8.00
CA MET A 97 -10.89 -0.83 -6.68
C MET A 97 -12.34 -1.24 -6.82
N GLN A 98 -12.75 -2.23 -6.04
CA GLN A 98 -14.13 -2.66 -5.94
C GLN A 98 -14.64 -2.56 -4.50
N THR A 99 -15.82 -1.97 -4.38
CA THR A 99 -16.51 -1.81 -3.10
C THR A 99 -17.62 -2.84 -2.98
N ARG A 100 -17.68 -3.57 -1.86
CA ARG A 100 -18.80 -4.44 -1.52
C ARG A 100 -19.47 -4.00 -0.25
N ARG A 101 -20.78 -3.85 -0.29
CA ARG A 101 -21.59 -3.58 0.90
C ARG A 101 -21.92 -4.88 1.63
N LEU A 102 -21.99 -4.81 2.94
CA LEU A 102 -22.52 -5.91 3.75
C LEU A 102 -24.00 -5.64 4.06
N GLU A 103 -24.83 -6.66 3.86
CA GLU A 103 -26.26 -6.57 4.22
C GLU A 103 -26.43 -6.15 5.69
N GLY A 104 -27.40 -5.27 5.94
CA GLY A 104 -27.78 -4.83 7.27
C GLY A 104 -26.90 -3.75 7.90
N ARG A 105 -25.91 -3.18 7.17
CA ARG A 105 -25.11 -2.05 7.63
C ARG A 105 -25.50 -0.76 6.89
N SER A 106 -25.52 0.35 7.63
CA SER A 106 -25.64 1.70 7.06
C SER A 106 -24.27 2.20 6.63
N ASP A 107 -23.81 1.73 5.47
CA ASP A 107 -22.53 2.19 4.91
C ASP A 107 -22.69 3.62 4.39
N THR A 108 -21.72 4.48 4.72
CA THR A 108 -21.77 5.90 4.34
C THR A 108 -21.16 6.17 2.97
N GLY A 109 -20.44 5.20 2.41
CA GLY A 109 -19.63 5.39 1.20
C GLY A 109 -18.37 6.24 1.47
N TYR A 110 -17.63 6.58 0.42
CA TYR A 110 -16.41 7.39 0.52
C TYR A 110 -16.31 8.41 -0.60
N ARG A 111 -15.53 9.45 -0.36
CA ARG A 111 -15.13 10.46 -1.34
C ARG A 111 -13.63 10.64 -1.45
N PHE A 112 -12.92 10.23 -0.43
CA PHE A 112 -11.48 10.37 -0.35
C PHE A 112 -10.82 9.03 -0.61
N VAL A 113 -9.86 9.02 -1.52
CA VAL A 113 -9.01 7.88 -1.84
C VAL A 113 -7.57 8.33 -1.72
N GLU A 114 -6.76 7.62 -0.98
CA GLU A 114 -5.34 7.86 -0.86
C GLU A 114 -4.57 6.62 -1.26
N VAL A 115 -3.56 6.81 -2.09
CA VAL A 115 -2.61 5.80 -2.49
C VAL A 115 -1.27 6.13 -1.87
N LEU A 116 -0.83 5.29 -0.93
CA LEU A 116 0.44 5.41 -0.24
C LEU A 116 1.48 4.55 -0.95
N THR A 117 2.58 5.15 -1.35
CA THR A 117 3.67 4.46 -2.05
C THR A 117 4.98 5.23 -1.91
N SER A 118 6.10 4.49 -2.00
CA SER A 118 7.44 5.08 -2.14
C SER A 118 7.83 5.38 -3.59
N ALA A 119 6.97 5.03 -4.57
CA ALA A 119 7.19 5.39 -5.97
C ALA A 119 7.13 6.91 -6.17
N GLU A 120 7.87 7.41 -7.13
CA GLU A 120 7.80 8.81 -7.55
C GLU A 120 6.60 9.03 -8.45
N VAL A 121 5.51 9.59 -7.89
CA VAL A 121 4.28 9.85 -8.64
C VAL A 121 4.41 11.16 -9.41
N ALA A 122 4.28 11.09 -10.74
CA ALA A 122 4.31 12.24 -11.63
C ALA A 122 2.96 12.98 -11.67
N GLY A 123 1.84 12.25 -11.56
CA GLY A 123 0.51 12.83 -11.56
C GLY A 123 -0.60 11.80 -11.75
N VAL A 124 -1.82 12.22 -11.49
CA VAL A 124 -3.04 11.45 -11.77
C VAL A 124 -3.70 12.02 -13.01
N ASP A 125 -3.94 11.15 -13.98
CA ASP A 125 -4.44 11.55 -15.30
C ASP A 125 -5.97 11.53 -15.37
N SER A 126 -6.61 10.52 -14.77
CA SER A 126 -8.07 10.43 -14.75
C SER A 126 -8.58 9.51 -13.63
N VAL A 127 -9.83 9.70 -13.28
CA VAL A 127 -10.55 8.85 -12.33
C VAL A 127 -11.91 8.49 -12.92
N LYS A 128 -12.23 7.20 -12.87
CA LYS A 128 -13.52 6.65 -13.32
C LYS A 128 -14.22 5.94 -12.17
N VAL A 129 -15.53 6.04 -12.17
CA VAL A 129 -16.42 5.24 -11.32
C VAL A 129 -17.43 4.58 -12.23
N ASP A 130 -17.50 3.25 -12.22
CA ASP A 130 -18.39 2.46 -13.07
C ASP A 130 -18.24 2.84 -14.56
N ASP A 131 -16.99 2.95 -15.04
CA ASP A 131 -16.56 3.37 -16.37
C ASP A 131 -16.83 4.84 -16.75
N GLU A 132 -17.45 5.62 -15.89
CA GLU A 132 -17.70 7.03 -16.12
C GLU A 132 -16.63 7.92 -15.52
N LEU A 133 -16.12 8.90 -16.29
CA LEU A 133 -15.20 9.92 -15.79
C LEU A 133 -15.88 10.76 -14.71
N VAL A 134 -15.22 10.92 -13.57
CA VAL A 134 -15.75 11.67 -12.44
C VAL A 134 -14.92 12.92 -12.14
N LEU A 135 -15.61 13.98 -11.71
CA LEU A 135 -14.96 15.19 -11.23
C LEU A 135 -14.24 14.91 -9.92
N HIS A 136 -12.98 15.31 -9.84
CA HIS A 136 -12.12 15.09 -8.69
C HIS A 136 -11.08 16.20 -8.55
N THR A 137 -10.43 16.25 -7.40
CA THR A 137 -9.20 17.02 -7.17
C THR A 137 -8.11 16.07 -6.71
N VAL A 138 -6.86 16.39 -7.06
CA VAL A 138 -5.69 15.58 -6.77
C VAL A 138 -4.68 16.39 -5.98
N ARG A 139 -4.02 15.74 -5.02
CA ARG A 139 -2.83 16.24 -4.36
C ARG A 139 -1.77 15.14 -4.38
N VAL A 140 -0.62 15.44 -4.97
CA VAL A 140 0.54 14.54 -4.96
C VAL A 140 1.49 14.97 -3.85
N GLU A 141 1.93 14.01 -3.04
CA GLU A 141 2.92 14.22 -1.97
C GLU A 141 4.17 13.40 -2.27
N SER A 142 5.28 14.09 -2.47
CA SER A 142 6.57 13.43 -2.75
C SER A 142 6.96 12.44 -1.64
N GLY A 143 7.31 11.21 -2.03
CA GLY A 143 7.71 10.15 -1.10
C GLY A 143 6.58 9.52 -0.27
N ARG A 144 5.34 9.96 -0.48
CA ARG A 144 4.16 9.40 0.20
C ARG A 144 3.12 8.81 -0.76
N GLY A 145 2.96 9.42 -1.94
CA GLY A 145 1.97 9.02 -2.94
C GLY A 145 1.02 10.13 -3.33
N PHE A 146 -0.28 9.87 -3.36
CA PHE A 146 -1.26 10.89 -3.77
C PHE A 146 -2.64 10.69 -3.15
N GLU A 147 -3.40 11.79 -3.10
CA GLU A 147 -4.78 11.86 -2.65
C GLU A 147 -5.71 12.23 -3.80
N VAL A 148 -6.88 11.60 -3.84
CA VAL A 148 -7.98 11.93 -4.75
C VAL A 148 -9.21 12.25 -3.95
N ASN A 149 -9.78 13.44 -4.14
CA ASN A 149 -11.06 13.82 -3.58
C ASN A 149 -12.13 13.82 -4.68
N LEU A 150 -13.10 12.92 -4.56
CA LEU A 150 -14.19 12.76 -5.50
C LEU A 150 -15.29 13.78 -5.21
N TRP A 151 -15.85 14.38 -6.26
CA TRP A 151 -16.97 15.29 -6.11
C TRP A 151 -18.23 14.58 -5.62
N LYS A 152 -18.46 13.35 -6.09
CA LYS A 152 -19.57 12.49 -5.67
C LYS A 152 -19.06 11.37 -4.79
N ARG A 153 -19.92 10.95 -3.86
CA ARG A 153 -19.66 9.81 -2.98
C ARG A 153 -19.85 8.49 -3.73
N VAL A 154 -18.92 7.58 -3.56
CA VAL A 154 -19.04 6.18 -4.01
C VAL A 154 -19.73 5.40 -2.90
N ILE A 155 -20.92 4.87 -3.17
CA ILE A 155 -21.76 4.22 -2.16
C ILE A 155 -22.46 2.96 -2.66
N ALA A 156 -22.58 2.75 -3.98
CA ALA A 156 -23.30 1.60 -4.49
C ALA A 156 -22.53 0.28 -4.25
N ASP A 157 -23.27 -0.81 -4.05
CA ASP A 157 -22.67 -2.13 -3.98
C ASP A 157 -22.10 -2.53 -5.33
N GLY A 158 -20.88 -3.08 -5.31
CA GLY A 158 -20.18 -3.47 -6.53
C GLY A 158 -19.56 -2.31 -7.30
N SER A 159 -19.67 -1.04 -6.82
CA SER A 159 -19.03 0.09 -7.50
C SER A 159 -17.56 -0.17 -7.77
N PHE A 160 -17.17 0.13 -9.01
CA PHE A 160 -15.82 -0.06 -9.54
C PHE A 160 -15.17 1.30 -9.78
N LEU A 161 -14.11 1.57 -9.03
CA LEU A 161 -13.35 2.81 -9.16
C LEU A 161 -11.99 2.50 -9.78
N GLN A 162 -11.60 3.29 -10.78
CA GLN A 162 -10.29 3.23 -11.41
C GLN A 162 -9.60 4.59 -11.32
N VAL A 163 -8.35 4.58 -10.89
CA VAL A 163 -7.48 5.76 -10.87
C VAL A 163 -6.31 5.49 -11.82
N PHE A 164 -6.19 6.30 -12.86
CA PHE A 164 -5.10 6.25 -13.83
C PHE A 164 -4.08 7.31 -13.48
N PHE A 165 -2.81 6.90 -13.32
CA PHE A 165 -1.73 7.78 -12.89
C PHE A 165 -0.39 7.33 -13.46
N ARG A 166 0.60 8.24 -13.42
CA ARG A 166 1.97 7.96 -13.86
C ARG A 166 2.93 8.01 -12.68
N ALA A 167 3.82 7.02 -12.63
CA ALA A 167 4.83 6.95 -11.58
C ALA A 167 6.09 6.24 -12.08
N LYS A 168 7.21 6.48 -11.36
CA LYS A 168 8.46 5.76 -11.52
C LYS A 168 8.71 4.89 -10.30
N VAL A 169 9.03 3.63 -10.53
CA VAL A 169 9.33 2.65 -9.47
C VAL A 169 10.84 2.36 -9.49
N PHE A 170 11.51 2.57 -8.36
CA PHE A 170 12.95 2.38 -8.23
C PHE A 170 13.32 1.15 -7.40
N VAL A 171 12.39 0.63 -6.58
CA VAL A 171 12.63 -0.46 -5.64
C VAL A 171 11.77 -1.66 -6.03
N ASP A 172 12.39 -2.84 -6.15
CA ASP A 172 11.64 -4.08 -6.40
C ASP A 172 10.71 -4.39 -5.22
N GLY A 173 9.47 -4.79 -5.55
CA GLY A 173 8.45 -5.04 -4.55
C GLY A 173 7.83 -3.76 -3.96
N THR A 174 7.87 -2.63 -4.67
CA THR A 174 7.19 -1.40 -4.25
C THR A 174 5.70 -1.63 -4.08
N ARG A 175 5.20 -1.31 -2.90
CA ARG A 175 3.79 -1.46 -2.54
C ARG A 175 3.02 -0.15 -2.79
N PHE A 176 1.80 -0.32 -3.31
CA PHE A 176 0.82 0.75 -3.48
C PHE A 176 -0.36 0.47 -2.56
N GLU A 177 -0.32 0.99 -1.36
CA GLU A 177 -1.36 0.78 -0.36
C GLU A 177 -2.50 1.76 -0.56
N VAL A 178 -3.73 1.29 -0.60
CA VAL A 178 -4.90 2.11 -0.88
C VAL A 178 -5.78 2.19 0.35
N ARG A 179 -6.18 3.41 0.70
CA ARG A 179 -7.15 3.65 1.77
C ARG A 179 -8.19 4.69 1.36
N THR A 180 -9.37 4.58 1.94
CA THR A 180 -10.49 5.47 1.67
C THR A 180 -11.08 6.04 2.93
N ALA A 181 -11.74 7.18 2.81
CA ALA A 181 -12.45 7.81 3.89
C ALA A 181 -13.62 8.67 3.38
N GLU A 182 -14.56 8.98 4.26
CA GLU A 182 -15.54 10.04 4.02
C GLU A 182 -14.97 11.36 4.52
N ARG A 183 -14.29 12.07 3.64
CA ARG A 183 -13.64 13.34 3.93
C ARG A 183 -13.83 14.28 2.75
N ARG A 184 -14.18 15.53 3.00
CA ARG A 184 -14.44 16.54 1.94
C ARG A 184 -13.20 17.31 1.52
N SER A 185 -12.27 17.52 2.43
CA SER A 185 -11.03 18.26 2.17
C SER A 185 -10.02 18.02 3.28
N THR A 186 -8.73 18.01 2.91
CA THR A 186 -7.61 17.92 3.86
C THR A 186 -7.53 19.10 4.82
N ALA A 187 -8.17 20.23 4.50
CA ALA A 187 -8.15 21.45 5.30
C ALA A 187 -9.16 21.46 6.45
N GLU A 188 -10.20 20.61 6.40
CA GLU A 188 -11.33 20.70 7.33
C GLU A 188 -11.26 19.71 8.50
N VAL A 189 -10.51 18.62 8.36
CA VAL A 189 -10.39 17.57 9.40
C VAL A 189 -8.93 17.16 9.52
N ALA A 190 -8.41 17.18 10.74
CA ALA A 190 -7.07 16.68 10.98
C ALA A 190 -6.97 15.19 10.60
N GLU A 191 -5.82 14.75 10.09
CA GLU A 191 -5.60 13.35 9.71
C GLU A 191 -5.85 12.41 10.91
N SER A 192 -5.56 12.87 12.13
CA SER A 192 -5.82 12.16 13.38
C SER A 192 -7.30 11.81 13.60
N ASP A 193 -8.22 12.61 13.03
CA ASP A 193 -9.67 12.45 13.24
C ASP A 193 -10.35 11.75 12.05
N THR A 194 -9.58 11.40 11.03
CA THR A 194 -10.09 10.72 9.84
C THR A 194 -10.00 9.22 10.01
N VAL A 195 -11.14 8.55 9.93
CA VAL A 195 -11.21 7.09 9.93
C VAL A 195 -11.00 6.57 8.52
N PHE A 196 -9.88 5.87 8.32
CA PHE A 196 -9.54 5.27 7.05
C PHE A 196 -9.94 3.80 6.99
N GLN A 197 -10.36 3.36 5.82
CA GLN A 197 -10.55 1.95 5.48
C GLN A 197 -9.54 1.55 4.42
N TYR A 198 -8.72 0.54 4.73
CA TYR A 198 -7.74 0.01 3.79
C TYR A 198 -8.38 -1.00 2.83
N ALA A 199 -7.96 -0.97 1.56
CA ALA A 199 -8.34 -1.96 0.58
C ALA A 199 -7.50 -3.23 0.74
N GLN A 200 -8.13 -4.38 0.50
CA GLN A 200 -7.47 -5.68 0.46
C GLN A 200 -6.95 -5.95 -0.95
N GLU A 201 -5.79 -6.59 -1.05
CA GLU A 201 -5.30 -7.10 -2.32
C GLU A 201 -6.25 -8.18 -2.85
N ALA A 202 -6.73 -8.03 -4.05
CA ALA A 202 -7.54 -9.02 -4.73
C ALA A 202 -7.60 -8.74 -6.22
N ASP A 203 -7.83 -9.78 -7.01
CA ASP A 203 -8.21 -9.69 -8.40
C ASP A 203 -9.58 -9.01 -8.49
N VAL A 204 -9.63 -7.81 -8.99
CA VAL A 204 -10.83 -6.95 -9.06
C VAL A 204 -11.27 -6.78 -10.50
N ASP A 205 -10.31 -6.70 -11.42
CA ASP A 205 -10.53 -6.57 -12.86
C ASP A 205 -9.91 -7.77 -13.59
N LEU A 206 -10.74 -8.75 -13.91
CA LEU A 206 -10.32 -9.98 -14.58
C LEU A 206 -9.67 -9.76 -15.98
N GLN A 207 -9.71 -8.54 -16.50
CA GLN A 207 -9.05 -8.19 -17.76
C GLN A 207 -7.57 -7.78 -17.53
N LEU A 208 -7.18 -7.48 -16.30
CA LEU A 208 -5.83 -7.10 -15.96
C LEU A 208 -4.99 -8.32 -15.54
N PRO A 209 -3.70 -8.35 -15.88
CA PRO A 209 -2.82 -9.48 -15.54
C PRO A 209 -2.30 -9.43 -14.09
N SER A 210 -2.91 -8.65 -13.23
CA SER A 210 -2.49 -8.47 -11.83
C SER A 210 -3.59 -8.89 -10.86
N SER A 211 -3.21 -9.13 -9.62
CA SER A 211 -4.14 -9.48 -8.53
C SER A 211 -3.70 -8.92 -7.19
N GLY A 212 -2.83 -7.93 -7.18
CA GLY A 212 -2.22 -7.39 -5.96
C GLY A 212 -1.84 -5.93 -6.04
N LEU A 213 -1.30 -5.42 -4.96
CA LEU A 213 -0.89 -4.02 -4.79
C LEU A 213 0.64 -3.85 -4.78
N THR A 214 1.37 -4.84 -5.25
CA THR A 214 2.83 -4.83 -5.27
C THR A 214 3.35 -4.84 -6.70
N VAL A 215 4.21 -3.88 -7.01
CA VAL A 215 4.87 -3.75 -8.31
C VAL A 215 6.30 -4.25 -8.21
N ARG A 216 6.68 -5.12 -9.13
CA ARG A 216 8.03 -5.67 -9.27
C ARG A 216 8.78 -5.01 -10.40
N LEU A 217 10.09 -5.00 -10.29
CA LEU A 217 10.94 -4.58 -11.39
C LEU A 217 11.18 -5.73 -12.34
N SER A 218 11.18 -5.43 -13.64
CA SER A 218 11.54 -6.42 -14.66
C SER A 218 12.96 -6.93 -14.39
N ALA A 219 13.18 -8.23 -14.62
CA ALA A 219 14.47 -8.88 -14.38
C ALA A 219 15.56 -8.45 -15.38
N GLN A 220 15.23 -7.62 -16.36
CA GLN A 220 16.18 -7.14 -17.33
C GLN A 220 17.25 -6.28 -16.66
N ASN A 221 18.47 -6.46 -17.12
CA ASN A 221 19.77 -5.92 -16.66
C ASN A 221 19.84 -4.40 -16.47
N ALA A 222 18.92 -3.81 -15.71
CA ALA A 222 19.06 -2.42 -15.31
C ALA A 222 20.31 -2.29 -14.43
N PRO A 223 21.21 -1.35 -14.70
CA PRO A 223 22.36 -1.08 -13.87
C PRO A 223 21.91 -0.71 -12.45
N LEU A 224 22.76 -0.94 -11.44
CA LEU A 224 22.51 -0.50 -10.07
C LEU A 224 22.54 1.03 -9.93
N LEU A 225 23.26 1.67 -10.84
CA LEU A 225 23.43 3.11 -10.93
C LEU A 225 23.04 3.55 -12.34
N ASP A 226 22.13 4.49 -12.44
CA ASP A 226 21.62 5.03 -13.71
C ASP A 226 21.44 6.55 -13.61
N ASP A 227 21.23 7.19 -14.78
CA ASP A 227 21.01 8.64 -14.90
C ASP A 227 22.11 9.49 -14.22
N VAL A 228 23.36 9.09 -14.36
CA VAL A 228 24.48 9.88 -13.83
C VAL A 228 24.65 11.14 -14.66
N VAL A 229 24.10 12.25 -14.17
CA VAL A 229 24.15 13.54 -14.87
C VAL A 229 24.90 14.57 -14.04
N PRO A 230 26.04 15.05 -14.51
CA PRO A 230 26.71 16.18 -13.85
C PRO A 230 25.87 17.45 -14.04
N ALA A 231 25.60 18.16 -12.98
CA ALA A 231 24.88 19.45 -13.03
C ALA A 231 25.63 20.50 -13.85
N ARG A 232 26.97 20.34 -13.93
CA ARG A 232 27.85 21.22 -14.72
C ARG A 232 28.94 20.40 -15.39
N GLN A 233 29.30 20.80 -16.61
CA GLN A 233 30.37 20.14 -17.38
C GLN A 233 31.79 20.65 -17.08
N VAL A 234 31.89 21.77 -16.39
CA VAL A 234 33.16 22.43 -16.08
C VAL A 234 33.23 22.73 -14.60
N LEU A 235 34.30 22.29 -13.97
CA LEU A 235 34.66 22.58 -12.59
C LEU A 235 35.88 23.49 -12.57
N THR A 236 35.79 24.65 -11.92
CA THR A 236 36.90 25.62 -11.77
C THR A 236 37.04 26.05 -10.30
N PRO A 237 37.63 25.21 -9.43
CA PRO A 237 37.69 25.46 -8.00
C PRO A 237 38.73 26.53 -7.67
N ASN A 238 38.40 27.80 -7.88
CA ASN A 238 39.26 28.94 -7.60
C ASN A 238 38.73 29.83 -6.46
N GLY A 239 37.58 29.48 -5.88
CA GLY A 239 36.97 30.18 -4.76
C GLY A 239 36.24 31.47 -5.11
N ASP A 240 35.90 31.68 -6.40
CA ASP A 240 35.14 32.84 -6.87
C ASP A 240 33.60 32.66 -6.80
N GLY A 241 33.16 31.49 -6.35
CA GLY A 241 31.72 31.12 -6.27
C GLY A 241 31.12 30.65 -7.58
N VAL A 242 31.93 30.58 -8.66
CA VAL A 242 31.47 30.12 -9.98
C VAL A 242 32.11 28.77 -10.33
N ASN A 243 31.31 27.72 -10.45
CA ASN A 243 31.77 26.36 -10.73
C ASN A 243 32.76 25.77 -9.72
N ASP A 244 32.72 26.25 -8.48
CA ASP A 244 33.60 25.74 -7.41
C ASP A 244 33.13 24.40 -6.84
N VAL A 245 31.85 24.03 -7.04
CA VAL A 245 31.24 22.82 -6.52
C VAL A 245 30.83 21.89 -7.69
N PHE A 246 31.19 20.63 -7.56
CA PHE A 246 30.76 19.58 -8.48
C PHE A 246 29.53 18.88 -7.91
N GLU A 247 28.43 18.96 -8.65
CA GLU A 247 27.17 18.29 -8.30
C GLU A 247 26.84 17.24 -9.34
N VAL A 248 26.47 16.05 -8.89
CA VAL A 248 26.07 14.94 -9.74
C VAL A 248 24.71 14.43 -9.26
N ALA A 249 23.72 14.44 -10.15
CA ALA A 249 22.49 13.72 -9.93
C ALA A 249 22.64 12.28 -10.45
N TYR A 250 22.13 11.33 -9.72
CA TYR A 250 22.13 9.93 -10.14
C TYR A 250 20.93 9.19 -9.53
N SER A 251 20.53 8.11 -10.16
CA SER A 251 19.48 7.20 -9.68
C SER A 251 20.10 5.88 -9.23
N LEU A 252 19.78 5.46 -7.99
CA LEU A 252 20.15 4.14 -7.48
C LEU A 252 18.95 3.21 -7.63
N LEU A 253 19.14 2.13 -8.37
CA LEU A 253 18.10 1.16 -8.71
C LEU A 253 18.32 -0.15 -7.98
N LYS A 254 17.26 -0.87 -7.67
CA LYS A 254 17.30 -2.24 -7.10
C LYS A 254 17.99 -2.37 -5.74
N LEU A 255 18.22 -1.30 -5.00
CA LEU A 255 18.78 -1.39 -3.67
C LEU A 255 17.69 -1.76 -2.67
N THR A 256 17.88 -2.87 -1.98
CA THR A 256 17.03 -3.33 -0.87
C THR A 256 17.59 -2.97 0.50
N GLN A 257 18.84 -2.49 0.54
CA GLN A 257 19.55 -2.06 1.74
C GLN A 257 20.46 -0.86 1.42
N PRO A 258 20.77 0.00 2.40
CA PRO A 258 21.74 1.06 2.20
C PRO A 258 23.08 0.51 1.70
N ALA A 259 23.60 1.07 0.61
CA ALA A 259 24.89 0.73 0.05
C ALA A 259 25.74 1.99 -0.13
N PRO A 260 27.06 1.93 0.16
CA PRO A 260 27.93 3.07 -0.08
C PRO A 260 28.11 3.32 -1.58
N VAL A 261 28.09 4.59 -1.98
CA VAL A 261 28.41 5.02 -3.35
C VAL A 261 29.73 5.79 -3.28
N PHE A 262 30.65 5.45 -4.18
CA PHE A 262 31.95 6.08 -4.29
C PHE A 262 32.06 6.78 -5.64
N PHE A 263 32.52 8.02 -5.62
CA PHE A 263 32.84 8.78 -6.82
C PHE A 263 34.35 9.02 -6.83
N GLU A 264 34.98 8.67 -7.91
CA GLU A 264 36.40 8.94 -8.17
C GLU A 264 36.51 9.91 -9.35
N ILE A 265 37.29 10.97 -9.17
CA ILE A 265 37.55 11.99 -10.20
C ILE A 265 38.99 11.84 -10.61
N TYR A 266 39.22 11.64 -11.89
CA TYR A 266 40.57 11.50 -12.49
C TYR A 266 40.95 12.73 -13.27
#